data_6d5f4e2449167347bb5f0b88ce136215
#
_entry.id   6d5f4e2449167347bb5f0b88ce136215
#
_cell.length_a   1.000
_cell.length_b   1.000
_cell.length_c   1.000
_cell.angle_alpha   90.00
_cell.angle_beta   90.00
_cell.angle_gamma   90.00
#
_symmetry.space_group_name_H-M   'P 1'
#
loop_
_entity.id
_entity.type
_entity.pdbx_description
1 polymer ?
#
loop_
_entity_poly.entity_id
_entity_poly.type
_entity_poly.pdbx_seq_one_letter_code
_entity_poly.pdbx_strand_id
1 'polypeptide(L)'
;MKKILLAIAVLMTAFSVDAQTLTGREIIKKVKDNPDGETRYAKMDLVLEKANGSKRERKVESWAMDIGEDTKTMMFFTYPGDVKGTGFLTWNYDEIGKDDDKWLYMPALKKTRRISGSSSKTDYFMGTDFTYDDMGDRNVDEDDHKFLRMETIDGHECYVVESVPKDKREIYSKRISWIRKDCFMGVKVEYYDKLGKLHRALNISDIKQVQGFWTRGKMVMENVQTKHKTILTFSDLKFDLKIDGEMFNVTKLEKGL
;
A
#
# COMPACT_ATOMS: atom_id res chain seq x y z
N MET A 1 14.13 -32.20 74.10
CA MET A 1 13.37 -32.33 72.85
C MET A 1 13.54 -31.01 72.07
N LYS A 2 14.46 -31.00 71.17
CA LYS A 2 14.76 -29.80 70.30
C LYS A 2 13.93 -29.90 69.01
N LYS A 3 13.02 -28.96 68.79
CA LYS A 3 12.26 -28.85 67.54
C LYS A 3 13.12 -28.09 66.49
N ILE A 4 13.50 -28.75 65.42
CA ILE A 4 14.19 -28.15 64.28
C ILE A 4 13.09 -27.65 63.32
N LEU A 5 12.97 -26.32 63.20
CA LEU A 5 12.15 -25.70 62.06
C LEU A 5 12.97 -25.66 60.79
N LEU A 6 12.51 -26.42 59.82
CA LEU A 6 13.07 -26.40 58.47
C LEU A 6 12.36 -25.28 57.66
N ALA A 7 13.07 -24.19 57.41
CA ALA A 7 12.57 -23.11 56.52
C ALA A 7 12.84 -23.48 55.07
N ILE A 8 11.79 -23.77 54.30
CA ILE A 8 11.88 -23.99 52.83
C ILE A 8 11.83 -22.60 52.18
N ALA A 9 12.97 -22.14 51.70
CA ALA A 9 13.04 -20.94 50.83
C ALA A 9 12.61 -21.33 49.39
N VAL A 10 11.42 -20.92 49.02
CA VAL A 10 10.96 -21.05 47.61
C VAL A 10 11.62 -19.96 46.78
N LEU A 11 12.61 -20.35 46.00
CA LEU A 11 13.27 -19.46 45.02
C LEU A 11 12.34 -19.30 43.82
N MET A 12 11.56 -18.19 43.77
CA MET A 12 10.82 -17.79 42.55
C MET A 12 11.81 -17.26 41.52
N THR A 13 12.21 -18.08 40.58
CA THR A 13 12.89 -17.65 39.39
C THR A 13 11.85 -16.95 38.51
N ALA A 14 11.89 -15.62 38.48
CA ALA A 14 11.14 -14.83 37.49
C ALA A 14 11.74 -15.12 36.10
N PHE A 15 11.07 -15.96 35.31
CA PHE A 15 11.34 -16.04 33.88
C PHE A 15 10.87 -14.74 33.26
N SER A 16 11.79 -13.81 33.00
CA SER A 16 11.57 -12.70 32.12
C SER A 16 11.38 -13.30 30.72
N VAL A 17 10.13 -13.39 30.25
CA VAL A 17 9.85 -13.64 28.85
C VAL A 17 10.30 -12.36 28.13
N ASP A 18 11.52 -12.37 27.61
CA ASP A 18 11.97 -11.36 26.65
C ASP A 18 11.02 -11.48 25.44
N ALA A 19 10.04 -10.59 25.38
CA ALA A 19 9.17 -10.48 24.20
C ALA A 19 10.09 -10.08 23.04
N GLN A 20 10.49 -11.05 22.24
CA GLN A 20 11.38 -10.85 21.11
C GLN A 20 10.80 -9.74 20.22
N THR A 21 11.47 -8.61 20.17
CA THR A 21 11.06 -7.46 19.37
C THR A 21 11.17 -7.87 17.89
N LEU A 22 10.05 -7.75 17.14
CA LEU A 22 10.04 -8.05 15.72
C LEU A 22 11.10 -7.21 14.98
N THR A 23 11.81 -7.83 14.06
CA THR A 23 12.71 -7.13 13.13
C THR A 23 11.90 -6.29 12.14
N GLY A 24 12.53 -5.31 11.49
CA GLY A 24 11.87 -4.50 10.46
C GLY A 24 11.27 -5.36 9.33
N ARG A 25 12.02 -6.41 8.89
CA ARG A 25 11.54 -7.34 7.85
C ARG A 25 10.32 -8.14 8.31
N GLU A 26 10.32 -8.65 9.54
CA GLU A 26 9.17 -9.41 10.07
C GLU A 26 7.93 -8.52 10.19
N ILE A 27 8.09 -7.25 10.58
CA ILE A 27 6.97 -6.30 10.65
C ILE A 27 6.38 -6.07 9.24
N ILE A 28 7.22 -5.79 8.23
CA ILE A 28 6.75 -5.58 6.85
C ILE A 28 6.13 -6.87 6.28
N LYS A 29 6.71 -8.03 6.61
CA LYS A 29 6.10 -9.31 6.20
C LYS A 29 4.69 -9.47 6.78
N LYS A 30 4.47 -9.13 8.04
CA LYS A 30 3.12 -9.16 8.64
C LYS A 30 2.15 -8.18 7.98
N VAL A 31 2.63 -7.05 7.44
CA VAL A 31 1.80 -6.14 6.63
C VAL A 31 1.41 -6.81 5.31
N LYS A 32 2.36 -7.46 4.62
CA LYS A 32 2.12 -8.19 3.37
C LYS A 32 1.18 -9.38 3.56
N ASP A 33 1.38 -10.13 4.64
CA ASP A 33 0.59 -11.34 4.96
C ASP A 33 -0.80 -11.01 5.56
N ASN A 34 -1.16 -9.74 5.69
CA ASN A 34 -2.46 -9.35 6.22
C ASN A 34 -3.55 -9.82 5.26
N PRO A 35 -4.52 -10.64 5.70
CA PRO A 35 -5.57 -11.14 4.81
C PRO A 35 -6.34 -9.99 4.17
N ASP A 36 -6.56 -10.06 2.87
CA ASP A 36 -7.29 -9.04 2.10
C ASP A 36 -8.24 -9.63 1.05
N GLY A 37 -8.53 -10.95 1.13
CA GLY A 37 -9.42 -11.72 0.27
C GLY A 37 -8.81 -12.08 -1.09
N GLU A 38 -9.25 -13.18 -1.69
CA GLU A 38 -8.76 -13.65 -3.00
C GLU A 38 -9.18 -12.72 -4.15
N THR A 39 -10.32 -12.06 -4.00
CA THR A 39 -10.80 -11.06 -4.95
C THR A 39 -11.33 -9.84 -4.24
N ARG A 40 -11.13 -8.67 -4.84
CA ARG A 40 -11.46 -7.39 -4.23
C ARG A 40 -12.16 -6.48 -5.24
N TYR A 41 -13.17 -5.76 -4.78
CA TYR A 41 -13.81 -4.68 -5.50
C TYR A 41 -13.88 -3.44 -4.64
N ALA A 42 -13.66 -2.27 -5.23
CA ALA A 42 -13.80 -1.00 -4.56
C ALA A 42 -14.24 0.10 -5.53
N LYS A 43 -15.03 1.06 -5.01
CA LYS A 43 -15.16 2.39 -5.61
C LYS A 43 -14.21 3.34 -4.92
N MET A 44 -13.61 4.23 -5.71
CA MET A 44 -12.68 5.24 -5.23
C MET A 44 -13.09 6.61 -5.74
N ASP A 45 -13.23 7.57 -4.82
CA ASP A 45 -13.30 8.98 -5.13
C ASP A 45 -11.90 9.58 -4.97
N LEU A 46 -11.38 10.21 -6.04
CA LEU A 46 -10.08 10.87 -6.05
C LEU A 46 -10.27 12.38 -6.14
N VAL A 47 -9.62 13.13 -5.27
CA VAL A 47 -9.52 14.57 -5.34
C VAL A 47 -8.06 14.96 -5.51
N LEU A 48 -7.73 15.59 -6.63
CA LEU A 48 -6.40 16.13 -6.91
C LEU A 48 -6.42 17.62 -6.58
N GLU A 49 -5.67 18.04 -5.58
CA GLU A 49 -5.62 19.40 -5.09
C GLU A 49 -4.25 20.04 -5.37
N LYS A 50 -4.25 21.17 -6.08
CA LYS A 50 -3.04 21.94 -6.35
C LYS A 50 -2.71 22.88 -5.20
N ALA A 51 -1.47 23.37 -5.17
CA ALA A 51 -1.01 24.35 -4.18
C ALA A 51 -1.86 25.63 -4.09
N ASN A 52 -2.50 26.02 -5.21
CA ASN A 52 -3.41 27.18 -5.25
C ASN A 52 -4.85 26.86 -4.81
N GLY A 53 -5.10 25.64 -4.29
CA GLY A 53 -6.40 25.18 -3.81
C GLY A 53 -7.37 24.71 -4.90
N SER A 54 -7.00 24.77 -6.19
CA SER A 54 -7.85 24.22 -7.26
C SER A 54 -7.92 22.69 -7.17
N LYS A 55 -9.13 22.15 -7.37
CA LYS A 55 -9.41 20.71 -7.24
C LYS A 55 -9.93 20.12 -8.54
N ARG A 56 -9.57 18.86 -8.76
CA ARG A 56 -10.17 18.01 -9.80
C ARG A 56 -10.64 16.73 -9.14
N GLU A 57 -11.88 16.37 -9.40
CA GLU A 57 -12.50 15.16 -8.87
C GLU A 57 -12.53 14.08 -9.94
N ARG A 58 -12.34 12.84 -9.53
CA ARG A 58 -12.45 11.65 -10.38
C ARG A 58 -13.09 10.53 -9.59
N LYS A 59 -13.76 9.64 -10.31
CA LYS A 59 -14.28 8.39 -9.75
C LYS A 59 -13.71 7.22 -10.50
N VAL A 60 -13.34 6.20 -9.77
CA VAL A 60 -12.72 4.99 -10.29
C VAL A 60 -13.42 3.78 -9.68
N GLU A 61 -13.63 2.75 -10.49
CA GLU A 61 -13.97 1.42 -10.01
C GLU A 61 -12.77 0.50 -10.22
N SER A 62 -12.50 -0.36 -9.25
CA SER A 62 -11.33 -1.24 -9.23
C SER A 62 -11.75 -2.66 -8.90
N TRP A 63 -11.17 -3.61 -9.61
CA TRP A 63 -11.24 -5.05 -9.35
C TRP A 63 -9.83 -5.59 -9.22
N ALA A 64 -9.62 -6.46 -8.25
CA ALA A 64 -8.35 -7.19 -8.10
C ALA A 64 -8.62 -8.67 -7.87
N MET A 65 -7.67 -9.50 -8.25
CA MET A 65 -7.69 -10.95 -8.06
C MET A 65 -6.26 -11.44 -7.81
N ASP A 66 -6.11 -12.27 -6.78
CA ASP A 66 -4.85 -12.94 -6.52
C ASP A 66 -4.75 -14.24 -7.33
N ILE A 67 -3.55 -14.51 -7.83
CA ILE A 67 -3.22 -15.72 -8.57
C ILE A 67 -1.94 -16.28 -7.96
N GLY A 68 -2.08 -17.09 -6.92
CA GLY A 68 -0.97 -17.46 -6.05
C GLY A 68 -0.45 -16.24 -5.30
N GLU A 69 0.85 -15.95 -5.44
CA GLU A 69 1.48 -14.77 -4.84
C GLU A 69 1.38 -13.51 -5.72
N ASP A 70 0.95 -13.67 -6.98
CA ASP A 70 0.79 -12.57 -7.92
C ASP A 70 -0.60 -11.95 -7.81
N THR A 71 -0.74 -10.66 -8.15
CA THR A 71 -2.04 -9.96 -8.14
C THR A 71 -2.31 -9.31 -9.50
N LYS A 72 -3.52 -9.45 -10.02
CA LYS A 72 -4.02 -8.70 -11.18
C LYS A 72 -5.02 -7.66 -10.75
N THR A 73 -4.87 -6.43 -11.26
CA THR A 73 -5.80 -5.33 -10.96
C THR A 73 -6.28 -4.68 -12.24
N MET A 74 -7.59 -4.44 -12.34
CA MET A 74 -8.25 -3.69 -13.40
C MET A 74 -8.96 -2.49 -12.79
N MET A 75 -8.72 -1.29 -13.32
CA MET A 75 -9.37 -0.06 -12.89
C MET A 75 -9.96 0.69 -14.08
N PHE A 76 -11.10 1.32 -13.88
CA PHE A 76 -11.70 2.22 -14.88
C PHE A 76 -12.14 3.53 -14.24
N PHE A 77 -11.79 4.63 -14.90
CA PHE A 77 -12.35 5.94 -14.56
C PHE A 77 -13.79 6.01 -15.04
N THR A 78 -14.70 6.36 -14.14
CA THR A 78 -16.14 6.49 -14.44
C THR A 78 -16.59 7.95 -14.51
N TYR A 79 -15.79 8.89 -13.96
CA TYR A 79 -16.03 10.34 -13.95
C TYR A 79 -14.69 11.09 -13.82
N PRO A 80 -14.57 12.31 -14.37
CA PRO A 80 -15.49 13.04 -15.25
C PRO A 80 -15.42 12.55 -16.72
N GLY A 81 -16.22 13.18 -17.58
CA GLY A 81 -16.36 12.75 -18.98
C GLY A 81 -15.08 12.74 -19.81
N ASP A 82 -14.12 13.62 -19.52
CA ASP A 82 -12.84 13.73 -20.24
C ASP A 82 -11.89 12.55 -19.95
N VAL A 83 -12.04 11.86 -18.83
CA VAL A 83 -11.27 10.66 -18.47
C VAL A 83 -12.11 9.38 -18.41
N LYS A 84 -13.45 9.51 -18.56
CA LYS A 84 -14.35 8.35 -18.50
C LYS A 84 -13.97 7.28 -19.49
N GLY A 85 -13.92 6.02 -19.03
CA GLY A 85 -13.51 4.87 -19.81
C GLY A 85 -11.99 4.69 -19.93
N THR A 86 -11.17 5.64 -19.41
CA THR A 86 -9.74 5.38 -19.24
C THR A 86 -9.58 4.17 -18.33
N GLY A 87 -8.86 3.16 -18.81
CA GLY A 87 -8.64 1.91 -18.09
C GLY A 87 -7.17 1.74 -17.72
N PHE A 88 -6.92 1.10 -16.59
CA PHE A 88 -5.59 0.71 -16.15
C PHE A 88 -5.59 -0.73 -15.73
N LEU A 89 -4.70 -1.53 -16.30
CA LEU A 89 -4.50 -2.94 -15.98
C LEU A 89 -3.09 -3.13 -15.44
N THR A 90 -2.97 -3.85 -14.33
CA THR A 90 -1.67 -4.30 -13.82
C THR A 90 -1.65 -5.80 -13.59
N TRP A 91 -0.52 -6.42 -13.88
CA TRP A 91 -0.14 -7.75 -13.43
C TRP A 91 1.08 -7.55 -12.54
N ASN A 92 0.88 -7.67 -11.24
CA ASN A 92 1.93 -7.51 -10.25
C ASN A 92 2.51 -8.89 -9.93
N TYR A 93 3.82 -9.02 -10.04
CA TYR A 93 4.55 -10.26 -9.80
C TYR A 93 5.26 -10.21 -8.45
N ASP A 94 5.12 -11.25 -7.65
CA ASP A 94 5.86 -11.38 -6.39
C ASP A 94 7.34 -11.77 -6.62
N GLU A 95 7.70 -12.18 -7.84
CA GLU A 95 9.07 -12.56 -8.22
C GLU A 95 10.02 -11.35 -8.18
N ILE A 96 11.04 -11.42 -7.31
CA ILE A 96 12.02 -10.33 -7.12
C ILE A 96 12.79 -10.08 -8.42
N GLY A 97 12.87 -8.79 -8.79
CA GLY A 97 13.59 -8.34 -9.99
C GLY A 97 12.81 -8.45 -11.29
N LYS A 98 11.60 -9.01 -11.24
CA LYS A 98 10.66 -8.99 -12.36
C LYS A 98 9.83 -7.73 -12.33
N ASP A 99 9.93 -6.92 -13.38
CA ASP A 99 9.09 -5.73 -13.53
C ASP A 99 7.64 -6.15 -13.79
N ASP A 100 6.69 -5.46 -13.15
CA ASP A 100 5.25 -5.66 -13.38
C ASP A 100 4.85 -5.29 -14.80
N ASP A 101 3.82 -5.95 -15.30
CA ASP A 101 3.17 -5.57 -16.55
C ASP A 101 2.05 -4.57 -16.26
N LYS A 102 2.12 -3.40 -16.89
CA LYS A 102 1.16 -2.30 -16.69
C LYS A 102 0.72 -1.73 -18.03
N TRP A 103 -0.60 -1.56 -18.22
CA TRP A 103 -1.19 -0.99 -19.44
C TRP A 103 -2.20 0.09 -19.08
N LEU A 104 -2.11 1.21 -19.80
CA LEU A 104 -3.04 2.33 -19.72
C LEU A 104 -3.78 2.45 -21.06
N TYR A 105 -5.09 2.26 -21.04
CA TYR A 105 -5.97 2.51 -22.18
C TYR A 105 -6.57 3.89 -22.09
N MET A 106 -6.49 4.64 -23.18
CA MET A 106 -7.05 5.99 -23.31
C MET A 106 -8.10 5.99 -24.44
N PRO A 107 -9.40 5.98 -24.12
CA PRO A 107 -10.48 5.85 -25.10
C PRO A 107 -10.51 7.03 -26.08
N ALA A 108 -10.19 8.25 -25.64
CA ALA A 108 -10.09 9.42 -26.51
C ALA A 108 -9.06 9.27 -27.66
N LEU A 109 -8.02 8.48 -27.42
CA LEU A 109 -6.98 8.17 -28.41
C LEU A 109 -7.16 6.80 -29.05
N LYS A 110 -8.08 5.97 -28.55
CA LYS A 110 -8.25 4.55 -28.91
C LYS A 110 -6.92 3.80 -28.88
N LYS A 111 -6.09 4.06 -27.86
CA LYS A 111 -4.74 3.50 -27.74
C LYS A 111 -4.51 2.93 -26.35
N THR A 112 -3.87 1.77 -26.34
CA THR A 112 -3.27 1.17 -25.15
C THR A 112 -1.77 1.43 -25.15
N ARG A 113 -1.27 1.98 -24.05
CA ARG A 113 0.17 2.18 -23.81
C ARG A 113 0.63 1.22 -22.72
N ARG A 114 1.66 0.44 -23.00
CA ARG A 114 2.38 -0.30 -21.94
C ARG A 114 3.27 0.68 -21.19
N ILE A 115 3.24 0.62 -19.85
CA ILE A 115 4.12 1.42 -18.98
C ILE A 115 5.37 0.58 -18.73
N SER A 116 6.54 1.09 -19.08
CA SER A 116 7.81 0.39 -18.83
C SER A 116 8.19 0.42 -17.34
N GLY A 117 9.03 -0.52 -16.89
CA GLY A 117 9.47 -0.60 -15.50
C GLY A 117 10.10 0.70 -14.99
N SER A 118 10.96 1.38 -15.79
CA SER A 118 11.53 2.68 -15.40
C SER A 118 10.50 3.80 -15.33
N SER A 119 9.61 3.91 -16.33
CA SER A 119 8.50 4.88 -16.31
C SER A 119 7.50 4.58 -15.19
N SER A 120 7.30 3.32 -14.83
CA SER A 120 6.45 2.94 -13.70
C SER A 120 6.90 3.59 -12.40
N LYS A 121 8.21 3.64 -12.15
CA LYS A 121 8.79 4.20 -10.95
C LYS A 121 8.83 5.73 -10.92
N THR A 122 8.92 6.38 -12.08
CA THR A 122 9.14 7.84 -12.20
C THR A 122 7.90 8.63 -12.58
N ASP A 123 7.02 8.05 -13.42
CA ASP A 123 5.84 8.75 -13.93
C ASP A 123 4.67 8.65 -12.92
N TYR A 124 3.98 9.75 -12.74
CA TYR A 124 2.81 9.81 -11.86
C TYR A 124 1.55 9.30 -12.56
N PHE A 125 0.80 8.44 -11.85
CA PHE A 125 -0.45 7.87 -12.33
C PHE A 125 -1.50 8.96 -12.56
N MET A 126 -1.87 9.18 -13.81
CA MET A 126 -2.96 10.08 -14.19
C MET A 126 -2.95 11.46 -13.51
N GLY A 127 -1.75 12.00 -13.21
CA GLY A 127 -1.57 13.31 -12.57
C GLY A 127 -1.87 13.33 -11.06
N THR A 128 -1.95 12.18 -10.41
CA THR A 128 -1.96 12.02 -8.95
C THR A 128 -0.55 12.18 -8.39
N ASP A 129 -0.40 12.08 -7.06
CA ASP A 129 0.91 12.01 -6.39
C ASP A 129 1.40 10.58 -6.17
N PHE A 130 0.69 9.60 -6.73
CA PHE A 130 1.12 8.21 -6.80
C PHE A 130 1.81 7.93 -8.13
N THR A 131 2.92 7.21 -8.11
CA THR A 131 3.53 6.71 -9.35
C THR A 131 2.72 5.51 -9.87
N TYR A 132 2.99 5.06 -11.10
CA TYR A 132 2.41 3.81 -11.59
C TYR A 132 2.88 2.61 -10.75
N ASP A 133 4.05 2.69 -10.14
CA ASP A 133 4.58 1.66 -9.25
C ASP A 133 3.86 1.61 -7.90
N ASP A 134 3.44 2.77 -7.37
CA ASP A 134 2.62 2.84 -6.16
C ASP A 134 1.22 2.20 -6.33
N MET A 135 0.80 1.88 -7.58
CA MET A 135 -0.48 1.21 -7.87
C MET A 135 -0.39 -0.31 -7.79
N GLY A 136 0.78 -0.86 -7.57
CA GLY A 136 1.05 -2.28 -7.42
C GLY A 136 1.41 -2.66 -5.99
N ASP A 137 1.66 -3.96 -5.82
CA ASP A 137 2.21 -4.51 -4.60
C ASP A 137 3.74 -4.46 -4.66
N ARG A 138 4.37 -4.51 -3.49
CA ARG A 138 5.82 -4.54 -3.37
C ARG A 138 6.25 -5.77 -2.58
N ASN A 139 7.17 -6.55 -3.17
CA ASN A 139 7.74 -7.69 -2.46
C ASN A 139 8.58 -7.21 -1.26
N VAL A 140 8.48 -7.93 -0.15
CA VAL A 140 9.20 -7.58 1.10
C VAL A 140 10.71 -7.51 0.87
N ASP A 141 11.25 -8.40 0.07
CA ASP A 141 12.69 -8.52 -0.13
C ASP A 141 13.27 -7.58 -1.20
N GLU A 142 12.46 -6.68 -1.77
CA GLU A 142 12.93 -5.57 -2.62
C GLU A 142 13.63 -4.46 -1.84
N ASP A 143 13.38 -4.38 -0.52
CA ASP A 143 13.99 -3.38 0.36
C ASP A 143 14.77 -4.05 1.50
N ASP A 144 15.70 -3.31 2.08
CA ASP A 144 16.28 -3.62 3.39
C ASP A 144 15.48 -2.90 4.47
N HIS A 145 14.98 -3.65 5.45
CA HIS A 145 14.08 -3.13 6.49
C HIS A 145 14.76 -3.09 7.85
N LYS A 146 14.62 -1.94 8.53
CA LYS A 146 15.14 -1.72 9.88
C LYS A 146 14.03 -1.22 10.79
N PHE A 147 13.73 -1.94 11.87
CA PHE A 147 12.93 -1.40 12.97
C PHE A 147 13.70 -0.27 13.65
N LEU A 148 13.06 0.88 13.79
CA LEU A 148 13.68 2.06 14.40
C LEU A 148 13.23 2.24 15.85
N ARG A 149 11.91 2.26 16.11
CA ARG A 149 11.31 2.52 17.42
C ARG A 149 9.81 2.22 17.42
N MET A 150 9.22 2.27 18.60
CA MET A 150 7.76 2.40 18.77
C MET A 150 7.39 3.88 18.84
N GLU A 151 6.19 4.20 18.33
CA GLU A 151 5.61 5.55 18.39
C GLU A 151 4.08 5.44 18.45
N THR A 152 3.41 6.38 19.12
CA THR A 152 1.94 6.40 19.19
C THR A 152 1.40 7.41 18.19
N ILE A 153 0.49 6.97 17.31
CA ILE A 153 -0.23 7.83 16.37
C ILE A 153 -1.73 7.63 16.59
N ASP A 154 -2.46 8.71 16.83
CA ASP A 154 -3.91 8.72 17.05
C ASP A 154 -4.37 7.70 18.10
N GLY A 155 -3.57 7.52 19.17
CA GLY A 155 -3.86 6.61 20.27
C GLY A 155 -3.49 5.14 20.01
N HIS A 156 -2.90 4.81 18.86
CA HIS A 156 -2.45 3.45 18.50
C HIS A 156 -0.93 3.33 18.58
N GLU A 157 -0.43 2.29 19.23
CA GLU A 157 0.98 1.93 19.16
C GLU A 157 1.36 1.50 17.74
N CYS A 158 2.43 2.10 17.20
CA CYS A 158 2.93 1.83 15.87
C CYS A 158 4.39 1.42 15.90
N TYR A 159 4.72 0.40 15.10
CA TYR A 159 6.11 0.14 14.71
C TYR A 159 6.55 1.20 13.70
N VAL A 160 7.72 1.79 13.90
CA VAL A 160 8.36 2.68 12.92
C VAL A 160 9.47 1.92 12.23
N VAL A 161 9.34 1.75 10.91
CA VAL A 161 10.25 0.94 10.10
C VAL A 161 10.83 1.80 9.00
N GLU A 162 12.17 1.80 8.86
CA GLU A 162 12.88 2.32 7.71
C GLU A 162 13.02 1.21 6.66
N SER A 163 12.72 1.53 5.40
CA SER A 163 12.88 0.65 4.25
C SER A 163 13.74 1.34 3.20
N VAL A 164 14.85 0.72 2.83
CA VAL A 164 15.81 1.22 1.83
C VAL A 164 15.73 0.33 0.59
N PRO A 165 15.35 0.87 -0.59
CA PRO A 165 15.22 0.08 -1.80
C PRO A 165 16.57 -0.43 -2.29
N LYS A 166 16.61 -1.71 -2.72
CA LYS A 166 17.76 -2.34 -3.35
C LYS A 166 17.91 -1.91 -4.82
N ASP A 167 16.77 -1.63 -5.47
CA ASP A 167 16.73 -1.17 -6.86
C ASP A 167 17.14 0.32 -6.93
N LYS A 168 18.22 0.61 -7.64
CA LYS A 168 18.73 1.98 -7.83
C LYS A 168 17.85 2.85 -8.73
N ARG A 169 16.91 2.24 -9.49
CA ARG A 169 15.95 2.95 -10.36
C ARG A 169 14.87 3.68 -9.55
N GLU A 170 14.68 3.32 -8.26
CA GLU A 170 13.69 4.00 -7.40
C GLU A 170 13.95 5.52 -7.32
N ILE A 171 12.87 6.29 -7.24
CA ILE A 171 12.95 7.77 -7.14
C ILE A 171 13.23 8.27 -5.73
N TYR A 172 13.14 7.42 -4.73
CA TYR A 172 13.43 7.73 -3.33
C TYR A 172 14.62 6.95 -2.79
N SER A 173 15.30 7.51 -1.80
CA SER A 173 16.43 6.90 -1.13
C SER A 173 16.01 5.95 -0.01
N LYS A 174 14.89 6.27 0.65
CA LYS A 174 14.28 5.47 1.71
C LYS A 174 12.82 5.85 1.94
N ARG A 175 12.13 4.99 2.66
CA ARG A 175 10.80 5.23 3.24
C ARG A 175 10.85 5.02 4.74
N ILE A 176 10.06 5.79 5.49
CA ILE A 176 9.77 5.54 6.91
C ILE A 176 8.29 5.27 7.01
N SER A 177 7.93 4.10 7.55
CA SER A 177 6.54 3.65 7.66
C SER A 177 6.15 3.51 9.12
N TRP A 178 4.97 3.99 9.47
CA TRP A 178 4.31 3.78 10.75
C TRP A 178 3.22 2.74 10.58
N ILE A 179 3.32 1.63 11.29
CA ILE A 179 2.48 0.44 11.13
C ILE A 179 1.85 0.12 12.48
N ARG A 180 0.53 0.11 12.54
CA ARG A 180 -0.22 -0.22 13.75
C ARG A 180 0.13 -1.63 14.23
N LYS A 181 0.44 -1.75 15.51
CA LYS A 181 0.83 -3.01 16.17
C LYS A 181 -0.32 -4.01 16.27
N ASP A 182 -1.54 -3.51 16.45
CA ASP A 182 -2.73 -4.33 16.68
C ASP A 182 -3.29 -4.99 15.43
N CYS A 183 -3.06 -4.42 14.24
CA CYS A 183 -3.64 -4.90 12.99
C CYS A 183 -2.66 -4.93 11.81
N PHE A 184 -1.40 -4.57 12.00
CA PHE A 184 -0.37 -4.46 10.95
C PHE A 184 -0.78 -3.63 9.73
N MET A 185 -1.68 -2.65 9.93
CA MET A 185 -2.03 -1.67 8.89
C MET A 185 -1.10 -0.46 8.97
N GLY A 186 -0.59 -0.02 7.81
CA GLY A 186 0.14 1.24 7.73
C GLY A 186 -0.80 2.42 7.97
N VAL A 187 -0.34 3.43 8.73
CA VAL A 187 -1.07 4.69 8.98
C VAL A 187 -0.37 5.89 8.39
N LYS A 188 0.94 5.81 8.20
CA LYS A 188 1.75 6.89 7.62
C LYS A 188 2.96 6.32 6.90
N VAL A 189 3.35 6.94 5.78
CA VAL A 189 4.62 6.66 5.09
C VAL A 189 5.23 7.97 4.65
N GLU A 190 6.51 8.18 4.96
CA GLU A 190 7.32 9.29 4.46
C GLU A 190 8.32 8.76 3.43
N TYR A 191 8.36 9.41 2.26
CA TYR A 191 9.25 9.07 1.15
C TYR A 191 10.32 10.16 1.01
N TYR A 192 11.58 9.78 1.05
CA TYR A 192 12.71 10.68 0.97
C TYR A 192 13.37 10.57 -0.41
N ASP A 193 13.60 11.71 -1.07
CA ASP A 193 14.25 11.76 -2.39
C ASP A 193 15.72 11.29 -2.34
N LYS A 194 16.38 11.23 -3.48
CA LYS A 194 17.79 10.81 -3.59
C LYS A 194 18.76 11.71 -2.84
N LEU A 195 18.36 12.94 -2.47
CA LEU A 195 19.14 13.87 -1.66
C LEU A 195 18.81 13.75 -0.16
N GLY A 196 17.95 12.80 0.22
CA GLY A 196 17.52 12.58 1.60
C GLY A 196 16.53 13.62 2.12
N LYS A 197 15.90 14.42 1.25
CA LYS A 197 14.86 15.38 1.63
C LYS A 197 13.49 14.72 1.54
N LEU A 198 12.59 15.09 2.46
CA LEU A 198 11.22 14.64 2.41
C LEU A 198 10.57 15.10 1.08
N HIS A 199 10.05 14.15 0.33
CA HIS A 199 9.45 14.36 -0.99
C HIS A 199 7.94 14.18 -0.95
N ARG A 200 7.48 13.02 -0.46
CA ARG A 200 6.05 12.70 -0.35
C ARG A 200 5.72 12.20 1.04
N ALA A 201 4.51 12.47 1.50
CA ALA A 201 3.96 11.93 2.74
C ALA A 201 2.58 11.35 2.47
N LEU A 202 2.41 10.07 2.79
CA LEU A 202 1.15 9.34 2.73
C LEU A 202 0.58 9.23 4.14
N ASN A 203 -0.65 9.68 4.35
CA ASN A 203 -1.43 9.44 5.56
C ASN A 203 -2.61 8.54 5.22
N ILE A 204 -2.87 7.55 6.07
CA ILE A 204 -3.92 6.54 5.90
C ILE A 204 -4.81 6.58 7.12
N SER A 205 -6.11 6.68 6.91
CA SER A 205 -7.12 6.78 7.98
C SER A 205 -8.36 5.95 7.68
N ASP A 206 -9.33 6.01 8.58
CA ASP A 206 -10.57 5.24 8.51
C ASP A 206 -10.32 3.73 8.40
N ILE A 207 -9.33 3.26 9.20
CA ILE A 207 -8.97 1.83 9.24
C ILE A 207 -10.06 1.09 10.03
N LYS A 208 -10.68 0.11 9.36
CA LYS A 208 -11.76 -0.72 9.91
C LYS A 208 -11.81 -2.08 9.25
N GLN A 209 -12.57 -2.99 9.82
CA GLN A 209 -12.86 -4.26 9.16
C GLN A 209 -14.13 -4.18 8.31
N VAL A 210 -14.05 -4.76 7.11
CA VAL A 210 -15.17 -5.00 6.21
C VAL A 210 -15.15 -6.49 5.84
N GLN A 211 -16.21 -7.22 6.08
CA GLN A 211 -16.27 -8.68 5.87
C GLN A 211 -15.15 -9.46 6.60
N GLY A 212 -14.63 -8.92 7.71
CA GLY A 212 -13.53 -9.53 8.48
C GLY A 212 -12.12 -9.11 8.04
N PHE A 213 -11.97 -8.44 6.90
CA PHE A 213 -10.69 -7.95 6.38
C PHE A 213 -10.40 -6.53 6.85
N TRP A 214 -9.16 -6.25 7.30
CA TRP A 214 -8.71 -4.92 7.64
C TRP A 214 -8.59 -4.05 6.38
N THR A 215 -9.23 -2.90 6.39
CA THR A 215 -9.28 -1.98 5.24
C THR A 215 -8.94 -0.55 5.64
N ARG A 216 -8.57 0.23 4.66
CA ARG A 216 -8.36 1.68 4.73
C ARG A 216 -9.52 2.40 4.03
N GLY A 217 -10.14 3.36 4.71
CA GLY A 217 -11.23 4.14 4.11
C GLY A 217 -10.72 5.38 3.38
N LYS A 218 -9.56 5.92 3.78
CA LYS A 218 -9.01 7.14 3.19
C LYS A 218 -7.48 7.10 3.13
N MET A 219 -6.94 7.65 2.05
CA MET A 219 -5.50 7.87 1.85
C MET A 219 -5.30 9.31 1.37
N VAL A 220 -4.29 9.98 1.91
CA VAL A 220 -3.87 11.33 1.47
C VAL A 220 -2.39 11.29 1.18
N MET A 221 -2.03 11.36 -0.10
CA MET A 221 -0.64 11.53 -0.53
C MET A 221 -0.39 13.02 -0.80
N GLU A 222 0.57 13.59 -0.11
CA GLU A 222 1.05 14.95 -0.36
C GLU A 222 2.45 14.91 -0.93
N ASN A 223 2.66 15.58 -2.06
CA ASN A 223 4.00 15.97 -2.49
C ASN A 223 4.37 17.26 -1.74
N VAL A 224 5.21 17.13 -0.72
CA VAL A 224 5.53 18.24 0.19
C VAL A 224 6.37 19.34 -0.49
N GLN A 225 7.04 19.02 -1.60
CA GLN A 225 7.86 19.96 -2.36
C GLN A 225 7.02 20.83 -3.29
N THR A 226 6.02 20.26 -3.94
CA THR A 226 5.11 20.96 -4.87
C THR A 226 3.80 21.41 -4.23
N LYS A 227 3.50 20.94 -3.02
CA LYS A 227 2.22 21.17 -2.30
C LYS A 227 1.00 20.65 -3.04
N HIS A 228 1.18 19.71 -3.96
CA HIS A 228 0.10 18.98 -4.59
C HIS A 228 -0.34 17.82 -3.68
N LYS A 229 -1.65 17.54 -3.65
CA LYS A 229 -2.23 16.45 -2.84
C LYS A 229 -3.16 15.61 -3.67
N THR A 230 -3.13 14.33 -3.44
CA THR A 230 -4.13 13.38 -3.91
C THR A 230 -4.83 12.76 -2.72
N ILE A 231 -6.14 12.92 -2.67
CA ILE A 231 -7.01 12.33 -1.65
C ILE A 231 -7.78 11.20 -2.31
N LEU A 232 -7.66 10.01 -1.75
CA LEU A 232 -8.41 8.81 -2.14
C LEU A 232 -9.37 8.45 -1.02
N THR A 233 -10.65 8.29 -1.34
CA THR A 233 -11.66 7.76 -0.41
C THR A 233 -12.24 6.47 -1.01
N PHE A 234 -12.21 5.39 -0.22
CA PHE A 234 -12.71 4.08 -0.63
C PHE A 234 -14.14 3.87 -0.16
N SER A 235 -14.97 3.34 -1.03
CA SER A 235 -16.35 2.98 -0.75
C SER A 235 -16.74 1.70 -1.46
N ASP A 236 -17.89 1.13 -1.09
CA ASP A 236 -18.44 -0.11 -1.69
C ASP A 236 -17.42 -1.26 -1.75
N LEU A 237 -16.59 -1.37 -0.69
CA LEU A 237 -15.57 -2.42 -0.58
C LEU A 237 -16.26 -3.79 -0.46
N LYS A 238 -15.84 -4.74 -1.31
CA LYS A 238 -16.32 -6.12 -1.32
C LYS A 238 -15.16 -7.06 -1.55
N PHE A 239 -15.19 -8.18 -0.83
CA PHE A 239 -14.15 -9.21 -0.86
C PHE A 239 -14.76 -10.56 -1.23
N ASP A 240 -13.92 -11.44 -1.76
CA ASP A 240 -14.25 -12.82 -2.13
C ASP A 240 -15.45 -12.92 -3.07
N LEU A 241 -15.50 -11.97 -4.01
CA LEU A 241 -16.50 -11.97 -5.09
C LEU A 241 -16.16 -13.01 -6.15
N LYS A 242 -17.16 -13.59 -6.77
CA LYS A 242 -16.94 -14.40 -7.96
C LYS A 242 -16.60 -13.50 -9.15
N ILE A 243 -15.31 -13.33 -9.43
CA ILE A 243 -14.77 -12.57 -10.55
C ILE A 243 -14.20 -13.54 -11.58
N ASP A 244 -14.50 -13.33 -12.86
CA ASP A 244 -13.91 -14.10 -13.95
C ASP A 244 -12.47 -13.61 -14.20
N GLY A 245 -11.47 -14.48 -14.10
CA GLY A 245 -10.06 -14.18 -14.35
C GLY A 245 -9.79 -13.64 -15.77
N GLU A 246 -10.63 -13.98 -16.74
CA GLU A 246 -10.59 -13.44 -18.10
C GLU A 246 -10.86 -11.93 -18.17
N MET A 247 -11.35 -11.33 -17.08
CA MET A 247 -11.49 -9.87 -16.96
C MET A 247 -10.15 -9.15 -17.05
N PHE A 248 -9.05 -9.76 -16.58
CA PHE A 248 -7.75 -9.09 -16.40
C PHE A 248 -6.84 -9.26 -17.61
N ASN A 249 -7.30 -8.83 -18.79
CA ASN A 249 -6.51 -8.83 -20.00
C ASN A 249 -6.68 -7.53 -20.83
N VAL A 250 -5.75 -7.30 -21.75
CA VAL A 250 -5.72 -6.07 -22.57
C VAL A 250 -6.97 -5.93 -23.46
N THR A 251 -7.52 -7.03 -23.96
CA THR A 251 -8.75 -6.99 -24.77
C THR A 251 -9.94 -6.47 -23.98
N LYS A 252 -10.06 -6.88 -22.72
CA LYS A 252 -11.12 -6.39 -21.80
C LYS A 252 -10.88 -4.94 -21.41
N LEU A 253 -9.62 -4.57 -21.15
CA LEU A 253 -9.23 -3.19 -20.88
C LEU A 253 -9.68 -2.25 -22.01
N GLU A 254 -9.51 -2.63 -23.28
CA GLU A 254 -9.89 -1.84 -24.46
C GLU A 254 -11.40 -1.80 -24.70
N LYS A 255 -12.13 -2.84 -24.32
CA LYS A 255 -13.60 -2.90 -24.44
C LYS A 255 -14.30 -2.04 -23.40
N GLY A 256 -13.65 -1.81 -22.24
CA GLY A 256 -14.22 -1.08 -21.12
C GLY A 256 -15.16 -1.95 -20.27
N LEU A 257 -15.91 -1.27 -19.38
CA LEU A 257 -16.94 -1.85 -18.51
C LEU A 257 -18.21 -2.17 -19.30
#